data_bf08349f7990992fa00a3625d35f3094
#
_entry.id   bf08349f7990992fa00a3625d35f3094
#
_cell.length_a   1.000
_cell.length_b   1.000
_cell.length_c   1.000
_cell.angle_alpha   90.00
_cell.angle_beta   90.00
_cell.angle_gamma   90.00
#
_symmetry.space_group_name_H-M   'P 1'
#
loop_
_entity.id
_entity.type
_entity.pdbx_description
1 polymer ?
#
loop_
_entity_poly.entity_id
_entity_poly.type
_entity_poly.pdbx_seq_one_letter_code
_entity_poly.pdbx_strand_id
1 'polypeptide(L)'
;PTVDEKLKEAKQSLQQIEVTPQTKPNAKAEITNAVNKQREAINSNQNATTEEKEAALQQLNQEASIANNNIQEALADQNVTDAKNNSLNAISNVQPILVKKPAANDVINKKASEQTELINNNQDATTEEKQAALTKLDTVKNTALENINQAHSNEDVQNAENAGVAEISKIVPETTVKQNAKQEIEQSAQNQVDIINGNPNATVEEKTEAINKVNSAKAEAIKNITNATTTQLVQDARDNGNNTITQIEPETAVKTNAIQAIATAAKDKNNLIDQTANATAEEMEEANNKVDRLQEEADANVTKANTTDEVNNIKAQALQNINAVQPEVVKKQNAKNELNQYVEKQKQVIESTPEATKEEKDEAKKLLNNESASATGAINNAYHNSEVETALNDVKPKIEAIVPKVRKKRSALDEL
;
A
#
# COMPACT_ATOMS: atom_id res chain seq x y z
N PRO A 1 -120.89 -28.34 52.44
CA PRO A 1 -120.24 -29.15 51.42
C PRO A 1 -119.93 -30.53 51.95
N THR A 2 -120.25 -31.51 51.21
CA THR A 2 -120.00 -32.89 51.54
C THR A 2 -118.51 -33.26 51.51
N VAL A 3 -118.09 -34.32 52.21
CA VAL A 3 -116.68 -34.76 52.17
C VAL A 3 -116.21 -35.03 50.78
N ASP A 4 -117.10 -35.51 49.92
CA ASP A 4 -116.80 -35.75 48.49
C ASP A 4 -116.57 -34.44 47.66
N GLU A 5 -117.31 -33.38 47.99
CA GLU A 5 -117.06 -32.09 47.34
C GLU A 5 -115.68 -31.49 47.71
N LYS A 6 -115.36 -31.60 48.96
CA LYS A 6 -114.02 -31.15 49.45
C LYS A 6 -112.88 -32.01 48.92
N LEU A 7 -113.13 -33.29 48.73
CA LEU A 7 -112.11 -34.22 48.18
C LEU A 7 -111.95 -33.91 46.68
N LYS A 8 -113.02 -33.55 45.97
CA LYS A 8 -113.01 -33.16 44.58
C LYS A 8 -112.26 -31.83 44.40
N GLU A 9 -112.58 -30.83 45.28
CA GLU A 9 -111.87 -29.52 45.25
C GLU A 9 -110.36 -29.75 45.62
N ALA A 10 -110.06 -30.57 46.58
CA ALA A 10 -108.69 -30.88 46.91
C ALA A 10 -107.94 -31.58 45.78
N LYS A 11 -108.59 -32.52 45.10
CA LYS A 11 -108.02 -33.20 43.91
C LYS A 11 -107.85 -32.22 42.77
N GLN A 12 -108.81 -31.28 42.55
CA GLN A 12 -108.67 -30.26 41.51
C GLN A 12 -107.56 -29.24 41.81
N SER A 13 -107.41 -28.86 43.10
CA SER A 13 -106.37 -28.01 43.57
C SER A 13 -105.00 -28.67 43.41
N LEU A 14 -104.93 -29.98 43.73
CA LEU A 14 -103.71 -30.79 43.55
C LEU A 14 -103.33 -30.94 42.07
N GLN A 15 -104.38 -31.08 41.19
CA GLN A 15 -104.13 -31.15 39.72
C GLN A 15 -103.77 -29.84 39.12
N GLN A 16 -104.01 -28.71 39.79
CA GLN A 16 -103.63 -27.35 39.33
C GLN A 16 -102.25 -26.93 39.90
N ILE A 17 -101.59 -27.75 40.73
CA ILE A 17 -100.25 -27.46 41.15
C ILE A 17 -99.29 -27.85 40.03
N GLU A 18 -99.05 -26.92 39.12
CA GLU A 18 -97.99 -27.07 38.17
C GLU A 18 -96.66 -26.70 38.83
N VAL A 19 -95.84 -27.73 39.10
CA VAL A 19 -94.50 -27.53 39.53
C VAL A 19 -93.64 -27.24 38.28
N THR A 20 -93.33 -25.96 38.06
CA THR A 20 -92.39 -25.61 37.00
C THR A 20 -90.97 -25.77 37.48
N PRO A 21 -90.20 -26.77 37.04
CA PRO A 21 -88.86 -27.01 37.51
C PRO A 21 -87.94 -25.87 36.97
N GLN A 22 -87.37 -25.10 37.89
CA GLN A 22 -86.53 -23.96 37.58
C GLN A 22 -85.04 -24.27 37.79
N THR A 23 -84.65 -25.15 38.63
CA THR A 23 -83.23 -25.39 39.06
C THR A 23 -82.37 -25.83 37.85
N LYS A 24 -82.75 -26.84 37.12
CA LYS A 24 -82.02 -27.32 35.92
C LYS A 24 -82.05 -26.33 34.79
N PRO A 25 -83.19 -25.69 34.39
CA PRO A 25 -83.18 -24.66 33.37
C PRO A 25 -82.26 -23.48 33.70
N ASN A 26 -82.28 -23.00 34.96
CA ASN A 26 -81.41 -21.91 35.40
C ASN A 26 -79.96 -22.29 35.36
N ALA A 27 -79.61 -23.50 35.84
CA ALA A 27 -78.25 -24.01 35.76
C ALA A 27 -77.74 -24.10 34.30
N LYS A 28 -78.59 -24.63 33.41
CA LYS A 28 -78.25 -24.71 31.96
C LYS A 28 -78.07 -23.32 31.33
N ALA A 29 -78.90 -22.32 31.73
CA ALA A 29 -78.77 -20.96 31.27
C ALA A 29 -77.44 -20.32 31.70
N GLU A 30 -77.03 -20.55 32.97
CA GLU A 30 -75.71 -20.12 33.48
C GLU A 30 -74.58 -20.77 32.70
N ILE A 31 -74.66 -22.08 32.40
CA ILE A 31 -73.67 -22.78 31.57
C ILE A 31 -73.62 -22.18 30.17
N THR A 32 -74.74 -21.92 29.53
CA THR A 32 -74.77 -21.29 28.20
C THR A 32 -74.09 -19.93 28.21
N ASN A 33 -74.38 -19.12 29.23
CA ASN A 33 -73.74 -17.80 29.36
C ASN A 33 -72.21 -17.93 29.56
N ALA A 34 -71.77 -18.88 30.41
CA ALA A 34 -70.35 -19.11 30.61
C ALA A 34 -69.66 -19.62 29.35
N VAL A 35 -70.26 -20.51 28.59
CA VAL A 35 -69.78 -21.01 27.30
C VAL A 35 -69.63 -19.86 26.30
N ASN A 36 -70.64 -18.99 26.18
CA ASN A 36 -70.58 -17.84 25.26
C ASN A 36 -69.45 -16.88 25.67
N LYS A 37 -69.33 -16.57 26.95
CA LYS A 37 -68.25 -15.71 27.44
C LYS A 37 -66.88 -16.33 27.19
N GLN A 38 -66.73 -17.61 27.39
CA GLN A 38 -65.46 -18.31 27.16
C GLN A 38 -65.14 -18.41 25.66
N ARG A 39 -66.14 -18.59 24.80
CA ARG A 39 -66.04 -18.56 23.34
C ARG A 39 -65.48 -17.21 22.84
N GLU A 40 -66.02 -16.11 23.37
CA GLU A 40 -65.54 -14.77 23.05
C GLU A 40 -64.09 -14.59 23.48
N ALA A 41 -63.71 -15.06 24.69
CA ALA A 41 -62.36 -15.01 25.22
C ALA A 41 -61.40 -15.81 24.33
N ILE A 42 -61.76 -17.00 23.89
CA ILE A 42 -60.95 -17.82 22.98
C ILE A 42 -60.79 -17.11 21.62
N ASN A 43 -61.89 -16.61 21.03
CA ASN A 43 -61.85 -15.94 19.73
C ASN A 43 -61.03 -14.65 19.77
N SER A 44 -61.02 -13.92 20.88
CA SER A 44 -60.30 -12.66 21.08
C SER A 44 -58.79 -12.87 21.37
N ASN A 45 -58.34 -14.07 21.59
CA ASN A 45 -56.95 -14.35 21.93
C ASN A 45 -56.07 -14.16 20.72
N GLN A 46 -55.34 -13.04 20.66
CA GLN A 46 -54.43 -12.69 19.53
C GLN A 46 -53.15 -13.51 19.49
N ASN A 47 -52.82 -14.19 20.59
CA ASN A 47 -51.60 -15.04 20.67
C ASN A 47 -51.84 -16.43 20.11
N ALA A 48 -53.10 -16.81 19.85
CA ALA A 48 -53.50 -18.10 19.31
C ALA A 48 -53.75 -18.02 17.80
N THR A 49 -53.36 -19.06 17.08
CA THR A 49 -53.72 -19.22 15.66
C THR A 49 -55.16 -19.69 15.54
N THR A 50 -55.73 -19.54 14.32
CA THR A 50 -57.05 -20.04 14.02
C THR A 50 -57.23 -21.51 14.41
N GLU A 51 -56.24 -22.34 14.08
CA GLU A 51 -56.27 -23.79 14.38
C GLU A 51 -56.24 -24.08 15.89
N GLU A 52 -55.44 -23.30 16.64
CA GLU A 52 -55.36 -23.41 18.12
C GLU A 52 -56.69 -22.97 18.75
N LYS A 53 -57.33 -21.91 18.23
CA LYS A 53 -58.67 -21.49 18.67
C LYS A 53 -59.71 -22.51 18.36
N GLU A 54 -59.72 -23.07 17.14
CA GLU A 54 -60.64 -24.14 16.77
C GLU A 54 -60.57 -25.37 17.66
N ALA A 55 -59.35 -25.80 18.00
CA ALA A 55 -59.11 -26.90 18.93
C ALA A 55 -59.72 -26.57 20.33
N ALA A 56 -59.48 -25.38 20.84
CA ALA A 56 -60.07 -24.93 22.11
C ALA A 56 -61.58 -24.83 22.06
N LEU A 57 -62.15 -24.36 20.96
CA LEU A 57 -63.63 -24.29 20.76
C LEU A 57 -64.25 -25.69 20.69
N GLN A 58 -63.59 -26.68 20.10
CA GLN A 58 -64.01 -28.06 20.13
C GLN A 58 -64.04 -28.59 21.56
N GLN A 59 -63.01 -28.36 22.35
CA GLN A 59 -62.95 -28.71 23.77
C GLN A 59 -64.06 -27.99 24.55
N LEU A 60 -64.31 -26.71 24.32
CA LEU A 60 -65.36 -25.94 24.96
C LEU A 60 -66.73 -26.55 24.67
N ASN A 61 -67.00 -26.94 23.41
CA ASN A 61 -68.25 -27.61 23.02
C ASN A 61 -68.42 -28.98 23.73
N GLN A 62 -67.33 -29.74 23.91
CA GLN A 62 -67.33 -30.98 24.67
C GLN A 62 -67.67 -30.75 26.15
N GLU A 63 -67.04 -29.79 26.79
CA GLU A 63 -67.31 -29.42 28.20
C GLU A 63 -68.76 -28.93 28.36
N ALA A 64 -69.27 -28.13 27.38
CA ALA A 64 -70.69 -27.74 27.38
C ALA A 64 -71.65 -28.93 27.33
N SER A 65 -71.35 -29.93 26.49
CA SER A 65 -72.15 -31.16 26.39
C SER A 65 -72.09 -31.97 27.68
N ILE A 66 -70.91 -32.16 28.28
CA ILE A 66 -70.71 -32.84 29.57
C ILE A 66 -71.52 -32.13 30.67
N ALA A 67 -71.41 -30.77 30.71
CA ALA A 67 -72.15 -29.96 31.69
C ALA A 67 -73.64 -30.15 31.60
N ASN A 68 -74.18 -30.08 30.39
CA ASN A 68 -75.63 -30.27 30.15
C ASN A 68 -76.10 -31.67 30.54
N ASN A 69 -75.31 -32.72 30.24
CA ASN A 69 -75.64 -34.09 30.63
C ASN A 69 -75.60 -34.26 32.16
N ASN A 70 -74.55 -33.78 32.82
CA ASN A 70 -74.42 -33.89 34.28
C ASN A 70 -75.57 -33.16 35.02
N ILE A 71 -75.98 -31.97 34.54
CA ILE A 71 -77.12 -31.22 35.05
C ILE A 71 -78.42 -32.00 34.79
N GLN A 72 -78.61 -32.62 33.63
CA GLN A 72 -79.78 -33.38 33.28
C GLN A 72 -79.94 -34.62 34.11
N GLU A 73 -78.83 -35.29 34.37
CA GLU A 73 -78.79 -36.54 35.18
C GLU A 73 -78.88 -36.30 36.69
N ALA A 74 -78.63 -35.10 37.17
CA ALA A 74 -78.68 -34.77 38.60
C ALA A 74 -80.09 -34.98 39.16
N LEU A 75 -80.16 -35.68 40.37
CA LEU A 75 -81.42 -36.05 40.95
C LEU A 75 -81.94 -35.11 42.04
N ALA A 76 -81.07 -34.28 42.61
CA ALA A 76 -81.39 -33.33 43.69
C ALA A 76 -80.82 -31.94 43.33
N ASP A 77 -81.41 -30.84 43.84
CA ASP A 77 -80.97 -29.46 43.60
C ASP A 77 -79.47 -29.25 44.02
N GLN A 78 -79.03 -29.92 45.07
CA GLN A 78 -77.61 -29.87 45.48
C GLN A 78 -76.73 -30.49 44.38
N ASN A 79 -77.12 -31.62 43.82
CA ASN A 79 -76.39 -32.31 42.77
C ASN A 79 -76.35 -31.42 41.49
N VAL A 80 -77.47 -30.70 41.18
CA VAL A 80 -77.51 -29.76 40.10
C VAL A 80 -76.53 -28.58 40.31
N THR A 81 -76.51 -28.09 41.57
CA THR A 81 -75.62 -26.99 41.94
C THR A 81 -74.15 -27.41 41.85
N ASP A 82 -73.82 -28.61 42.38
CA ASP A 82 -72.45 -29.15 42.33
C ASP A 82 -72.01 -29.40 40.86
N ALA A 83 -72.90 -30.02 40.05
CA ALA A 83 -72.60 -30.25 38.63
C ALA A 83 -72.40 -28.95 37.88
N LYS A 84 -73.24 -27.94 38.13
CA LYS A 84 -73.08 -26.58 37.52
C LYS A 84 -71.74 -25.97 37.94
N ASN A 85 -71.41 -25.91 39.23
CA ASN A 85 -70.19 -25.28 39.70
C ASN A 85 -68.93 -25.97 39.16
N ASN A 86 -68.91 -27.30 39.14
CA ASN A 86 -67.81 -28.06 38.56
C ASN A 86 -67.68 -27.78 37.06
N SER A 87 -68.79 -27.72 36.34
CA SER A 87 -68.79 -27.41 34.91
C SER A 87 -68.38 -25.98 34.61
N LEU A 88 -68.83 -24.99 35.39
CA LEU A 88 -68.38 -23.59 35.25
C LEU A 88 -66.84 -23.49 35.41
N ASN A 89 -66.29 -24.22 36.37
CA ASN A 89 -64.83 -24.24 36.55
C ASN A 89 -64.15 -24.90 35.33
N ALA A 90 -64.63 -26.05 34.85
CA ALA A 90 -64.09 -26.73 33.69
C ALA A 90 -64.16 -25.84 32.45
N ILE A 91 -65.30 -25.18 32.18
CA ILE A 91 -65.50 -24.26 31.05
C ILE A 91 -64.54 -23.08 31.13
N SER A 92 -64.38 -22.45 32.29
CA SER A 92 -63.48 -21.28 32.44
C SER A 92 -61.99 -21.60 32.23
N ASN A 93 -61.62 -22.86 32.38
CA ASN A 93 -60.22 -23.33 32.18
C ASN A 93 -59.92 -23.69 30.69
N VAL A 94 -60.90 -23.74 29.83
CA VAL A 94 -60.65 -24.02 28.39
C VAL A 94 -59.98 -22.81 27.73
N GLN A 95 -58.76 -22.99 27.32
CA GLN A 95 -57.92 -21.98 26.69
C GLN A 95 -57.23 -22.57 25.45
N PRO A 96 -56.93 -21.78 24.40
CA PRO A 96 -56.05 -22.25 23.33
C PRO A 96 -54.67 -22.64 23.86
N ILE A 97 -54.13 -23.73 23.39
CA ILE A 97 -52.73 -24.11 23.67
C ILE A 97 -51.84 -23.35 22.68
N LEU A 98 -51.04 -22.43 23.22
CA LEU A 98 -50.18 -21.56 22.44
C LEU A 98 -48.86 -22.26 22.15
N VAL A 99 -48.65 -22.73 20.92
CA VAL A 99 -47.44 -23.46 20.51
C VAL A 99 -46.80 -22.80 19.28
N LYS A 100 -47.61 -22.44 18.29
CA LYS A 100 -47.11 -22.08 16.97
C LYS A 100 -46.34 -20.78 16.95
N LYS A 101 -46.90 -19.69 17.46
CA LYS A 101 -46.19 -18.40 17.55
C LYS A 101 -45.01 -18.41 18.47
N PRO A 102 -45.07 -18.98 19.69
CA PRO A 102 -43.90 -19.11 20.55
C PRO A 102 -42.74 -19.88 19.87
N ALA A 103 -43.02 -20.99 19.22
CA ALA A 103 -42.01 -21.77 18.51
C ALA A 103 -41.37 -21.01 17.38
N ALA A 104 -42.18 -20.27 16.60
CA ALA A 104 -41.68 -19.41 15.51
C ALA A 104 -40.79 -18.26 16.06
N ASN A 105 -41.22 -17.64 17.16
CA ASN A 105 -40.43 -16.61 17.84
C ASN A 105 -39.08 -17.16 18.30
N ASP A 106 -39.03 -18.37 18.85
CA ASP A 106 -37.78 -19.02 19.25
C ASP A 106 -36.84 -19.24 18.05
N VAL A 107 -37.37 -19.65 16.91
CA VAL A 107 -36.61 -19.83 15.68
C VAL A 107 -36.02 -18.49 15.23
N ILE A 108 -36.80 -17.41 15.24
CA ILE A 108 -36.32 -16.05 14.87
C ILE A 108 -35.22 -15.60 15.85
N ASN A 109 -35.45 -15.73 17.16
CA ASN A 109 -34.46 -15.33 18.16
C ASN A 109 -33.16 -16.10 18.03
N LYS A 110 -33.23 -17.42 17.81
CA LYS A 110 -32.07 -18.28 17.60
C LYS A 110 -31.32 -17.85 16.33
N LYS A 111 -32.02 -17.63 15.23
CA LYS A 111 -31.42 -17.19 13.97
C LYS A 111 -30.74 -15.83 14.12
N ALA A 112 -31.37 -14.89 14.82
CA ALA A 112 -30.77 -13.59 15.10
C ALA A 112 -29.51 -13.71 15.95
N SER A 113 -29.48 -14.60 16.95
CA SER A 113 -28.28 -14.86 17.75
C SER A 113 -27.15 -15.46 16.93
N GLU A 114 -27.46 -16.44 16.08
CA GLU A 114 -26.48 -17.01 15.13
C GLU A 114 -25.90 -15.95 14.20
N GLN A 115 -26.76 -15.09 13.65
CA GLN A 115 -26.35 -14.02 12.77
C GLN A 115 -25.52 -12.95 13.49
N THR A 116 -25.83 -12.65 14.74
CA THR A 116 -25.04 -11.76 15.61
C THR A 116 -23.60 -12.29 15.77
N GLU A 117 -23.45 -13.58 16.01
CA GLU A 117 -22.13 -14.21 16.10
C GLU A 117 -21.37 -14.10 14.77
N LEU A 118 -22.02 -14.36 13.64
CA LEU A 118 -21.40 -14.23 12.31
C LEU A 118 -20.93 -12.79 12.05
N ILE A 119 -21.74 -11.80 12.41
CA ILE A 119 -21.39 -10.38 12.28
C ILE A 119 -20.18 -10.06 13.18
N ASN A 120 -20.22 -10.45 14.45
CA ASN A 120 -19.16 -10.16 15.41
C ASN A 120 -17.83 -10.83 15.05
N ASN A 121 -17.88 -12.01 14.44
CA ASN A 121 -16.71 -12.79 14.05
C ASN A 121 -16.15 -12.38 12.67
N ASN A 122 -16.79 -11.46 11.95
CA ASN A 122 -16.30 -10.99 10.67
C ASN A 122 -15.06 -10.11 10.86
N GLN A 123 -13.90 -10.63 10.48
CA GLN A 123 -12.62 -9.94 10.65
C GLN A 123 -12.34 -8.87 9.61
N ASP A 124 -13.10 -8.85 8.52
CA ASP A 124 -12.94 -7.86 7.45
C ASP A 124 -13.74 -6.58 7.72
N ALA A 125 -14.61 -6.58 8.73
CA ALA A 125 -15.40 -5.44 9.14
C ALA A 125 -14.82 -4.73 10.36
N THR A 126 -14.94 -3.41 10.39
CA THR A 126 -14.63 -2.62 11.58
C THR A 126 -15.73 -2.74 12.62
N THR A 127 -15.43 -2.36 13.86
CA THR A 127 -16.42 -2.30 14.94
C THR A 127 -17.64 -1.46 14.55
N GLU A 128 -17.42 -0.34 13.86
CA GLU A 128 -18.49 0.55 13.41
C GLU A 128 -19.36 -0.09 12.33
N GLU A 129 -18.73 -0.80 11.38
CA GLU A 129 -19.46 -1.56 10.34
C GLU A 129 -20.27 -2.71 10.94
N LYS A 130 -19.71 -3.43 11.93
CA LYS A 130 -20.43 -4.46 12.68
C LYS A 130 -21.62 -3.89 13.45
N GLN A 131 -21.43 -2.77 14.13
CA GLN A 131 -22.50 -2.09 14.88
C GLN A 131 -23.63 -1.65 13.96
N ALA A 132 -23.34 -1.14 12.78
CA ALA A 132 -24.35 -0.78 11.79
C ALA A 132 -25.16 -2.03 11.34
N ALA A 133 -24.46 -3.15 11.11
CA ALA A 133 -25.12 -4.41 10.76
C ALA A 133 -25.99 -4.94 11.92
N LEU A 134 -25.50 -4.87 13.16
CA LEU A 134 -26.27 -5.30 14.35
C LEU A 134 -27.55 -4.45 14.55
N THR A 135 -27.47 -3.15 14.26
CA THR A 135 -28.64 -2.26 14.31
C THR A 135 -29.68 -2.66 13.24
N LYS A 136 -29.24 -2.98 12.02
CA LYS A 136 -30.11 -3.50 10.96
C LYS A 136 -30.71 -4.86 11.35
N LEU A 137 -29.91 -5.74 11.92
CA LEU A 137 -30.36 -7.05 12.38
C LEU A 137 -31.46 -6.93 13.43
N ASP A 138 -31.31 -6.04 14.39
CA ASP A 138 -32.31 -5.80 15.43
C ASP A 138 -33.63 -5.31 14.81
N THR A 139 -33.60 -4.41 13.85
CA THR A 139 -34.76 -3.93 13.11
C THR A 139 -35.45 -5.07 12.36
N VAL A 140 -34.69 -5.90 11.64
CA VAL A 140 -35.23 -7.02 10.86
C VAL A 140 -35.80 -8.09 11.78
N LYS A 141 -35.14 -8.41 12.89
CA LYS A 141 -35.64 -9.31 13.92
C LYS A 141 -36.97 -8.84 14.49
N ASN A 142 -37.05 -7.57 14.89
CA ASN A 142 -38.26 -7.02 15.47
C ASN A 142 -39.43 -7.02 14.46
N THR A 143 -39.15 -6.72 13.20
CA THR A 143 -40.14 -6.84 12.13
C THR A 143 -40.63 -8.28 11.95
N ALA A 144 -39.73 -9.25 11.97
CA ALA A 144 -40.08 -10.66 11.87
C ALA A 144 -40.95 -11.13 13.06
N LEU A 145 -40.60 -10.74 14.29
CA LEU A 145 -41.43 -11.04 15.47
C LEU A 145 -42.79 -10.39 15.41
N GLU A 146 -42.88 -9.17 14.93
CA GLU A 146 -44.16 -8.46 14.73
C GLU A 146 -45.01 -9.16 13.69
N ASN A 147 -44.46 -9.57 12.56
CA ASN A 147 -45.19 -10.30 11.51
C ASN A 147 -45.73 -11.66 12.03
N ILE A 148 -44.96 -12.37 12.86
CA ILE A 148 -45.40 -13.60 13.52
C ILE A 148 -46.56 -13.29 14.48
N ASN A 149 -46.45 -12.22 15.26
CA ASN A 149 -47.47 -11.84 16.23
C ASN A 149 -48.80 -11.49 15.52
N GLN A 150 -48.75 -10.84 14.37
CA GLN A 150 -49.91 -10.44 13.57
C GLN A 150 -50.49 -11.57 12.70
N ALA A 151 -49.78 -12.68 12.54
CA ALA A 151 -50.25 -13.81 11.73
C ALA A 151 -51.48 -14.46 12.35
N HIS A 152 -52.40 -14.93 11.51
CA HIS A 152 -53.66 -15.48 11.93
C HIS A 152 -53.69 -17.02 11.92
N SER A 153 -53.19 -17.65 10.88
CA SER A 153 -53.18 -19.11 10.74
C SER A 153 -51.80 -19.71 11.03
N ASN A 154 -51.71 -21.02 11.23
CA ASN A 154 -50.46 -21.75 11.31
C ASN A 154 -49.62 -21.57 10.05
N GLU A 155 -50.24 -21.52 8.89
CA GLU A 155 -49.60 -21.27 7.60
C GLU A 155 -49.00 -19.85 7.56
N ASP A 156 -49.77 -18.85 7.98
CA ASP A 156 -49.27 -17.45 8.04
C ASP A 156 -48.11 -17.31 8.98
N VAL A 157 -48.14 -17.97 10.15
CA VAL A 157 -47.02 -17.99 11.09
C VAL A 157 -45.79 -18.63 10.46
N GLN A 158 -45.96 -19.75 9.74
CA GLN A 158 -44.83 -20.43 9.08
C GLN A 158 -44.25 -19.56 7.96
N ASN A 159 -45.07 -18.90 7.21
CA ASN A 159 -44.64 -18.00 6.14
C ASN A 159 -43.86 -16.79 6.71
N ALA A 160 -44.35 -16.21 7.82
CA ALA A 160 -43.68 -15.10 8.51
C ALA A 160 -42.33 -15.56 9.13
N GLU A 161 -42.29 -16.76 9.72
CA GLU A 161 -41.05 -17.35 10.21
C GLU A 161 -40.03 -17.53 9.09
N ASN A 162 -40.43 -18.17 7.99
CA ASN A 162 -39.54 -18.42 6.85
C ASN A 162 -39.02 -17.11 6.25
N ALA A 163 -39.86 -16.11 6.07
CA ALA A 163 -39.47 -14.79 5.59
C ALA A 163 -38.52 -14.09 6.54
N GLY A 164 -38.80 -14.17 7.84
CA GLY A 164 -37.93 -13.58 8.87
C GLY A 164 -36.54 -14.20 8.89
N VAL A 165 -36.45 -15.53 8.84
CA VAL A 165 -35.19 -16.27 8.76
C VAL A 165 -34.40 -15.87 7.53
N ALA A 166 -35.07 -15.76 6.38
CA ALA A 166 -34.43 -15.34 5.11
C ALA A 166 -33.88 -13.92 5.20
N GLU A 167 -34.64 -12.97 5.71
CA GLU A 167 -34.21 -11.58 5.84
C GLU A 167 -33.07 -11.42 6.86
N ILE A 168 -33.14 -12.11 8.00
CA ILE A 168 -32.05 -12.13 8.99
C ILE A 168 -30.76 -12.66 8.37
N SER A 169 -30.84 -13.72 7.57
CA SER A 169 -29.67 -14.36 6.93
C SER A 169 -28.94 -13.43 5.96
N LYS A 170 -29.60 -12.40 5.43
CA LYS A 170 -29.01 -11.42 4.52
C LYS A 170 -28.19 -10.34 5.23
N ILE A 171 -28.33 -10.18 6.53
CA ILE A 171 -27.68 -9.12 7.29
C ILE A 171 -26.22 -9.52 7.54
N VAL A 172 -25.35 -8.84 6.82
CA VAL A 172 -23.88 -8.95 6.95
C VAL A 172 -23.31 -7.55 7.08
N PRO A 173 -22.19 -7.37 7.79
CA PRO A 173 -21.56 -6.05 7.87
C PRO A 173 -20.95 -5.69 6.52
N GLU A 174 -20.91 -4.41 6.21
CA GLU A 174 -20.05 -3.90 5.15
C GLU A 174 -18.59 -4.11 5.55
N THR A 175 -17.73 -4.26 4.55
CA THR A 175 -16.29 -4.48 4.72
C THR A 175 -15.48 -3.47 3.90
N THR A 176 -16.09 -2.34 3.59
CA THR A 176 -15.54 -1.34 2.66
C THR A 176 -14.38 -0.54 3.26
N VAL A 177 -14.36 -0.32 4.57
CA VAL A 177 -13.33 0.51 5.23
C VAL A 177 -11.95 -0.12 5.06
N LYS A 178 -11.77 -1.39 5.42
CA LYS A 178 -10.50 -2.10 5.25
C LYS A 178 -10.16 -2.33 3.79
N GLN A 179 -11.15 -2.67 2.98
CA GLN A 179 -10.95 -2.90 1.54
C GLN A 179 -10.44 -1.64 0.84
N ASN A 180 -11.05 -0.48 1.10
CA ASN A 180 -10.63 0.79 0.52
C ASN A 180 -9.24 1.19 1.00
N ALA A 181 -8.96 1.01 2.29
CA ALA A 181 -7.62 1.30 2.85
C ALA A 181 -6.54 0.43 2.19
N LYS A 182 -6.80 -0.86 2.00
CA LYS A 182 -5.86 -1.77 1.32
C LYS A 182 -5.63 -1.36 -0.13
N GLN A 183 -6.68 -0.97 -0.85
CA GLN A 183 -6.57 -0.48 -2.23
C GLN A 183 -5.73 0.79 -2.31
N GLU A 184 -5.90 1.73 -1.37
CA GLU A 184 -5.06 2.93 -1.29
C GLU A 184 -3.59 2.60 -1.06
N ILE A 185 -3.29 1.64 -0.18
CA ILE A 185 -1.92 1.16 0.06
C ILE A 185 -1.33 0.51 -1.21
N GLU A 186 -2.08 -0.32 -1.89
CA GLU A 186 -1.65 -0.94 -3.15
C GLU A 186 -1.36 0.10 -4.22
N GLN A 187 -2.23 1.09 -4.36
CA GLN A 187 -2.04 2.20 -5.30
C GLN A 187 -0.81 3.04 -4.95
N SER A 188 -0.65 3.37 -3.67
CA SER A 188 0.51 4.11 -3.17
C SER A 188 1.82 3.36 -3.45
N ALA A 189 1.83 2.05 -3.20
CA ALA A 189 2.99 1.20 -3.49
C ALA A 189 3.31 1.14 -4.98
N GLN A 190 2.30 0.99 -5.83
CA GLN A 190 2.51 0.98 -7.29
C GLN A 190 3.04 2.32 -7.79
N ASN A 191 2.49 3.42 -7.31
CA ASN A 191 2.97 4.77 -7.66
C ASN A 191 4.43 4.94 -7.23
N GLN A 192 4.81 4.46 -6.05
CA GLN A 192 6.19 4.57 -5.58
C GLN A 192 7.14 3.68 -6.37
N VAL A 193 6.72 2.48 -6.77
CA VAL A 193 7.49 1.60 -7.67
C VAL A 193 7.73 2.31 -9.01
N ASP A 194 6.74 2.98 -9.55
CA ASP A 194 6.87 3.72 -10.80
C ASP A 194 7.86 4.89 -10.67
N ILE A 195 7.82 5.62 -9.55
CA ILE A 195 8.77 6.68 -9.22
C ILE A 195 10.20 6.13 -9.11
N ILE A 196 10.38 5.02 -8.40
CA ILE A 196 11.68 4.35 -8.24
C ILE A 196 12.23 3.90 -9.61
N ASN A 197 11.40 3.26 -10.42
CA ASN A 197 11.78 2.81 -11.76
C ASN A 197 12.14 3.98 -12.69
N GLY A 198 11.52 5.12 -12.51
CA GLY A 198 11.78 6.33 -13.26
C GLY A 198 13.02 7.11 -12.80
N ASN A 199 13.71 6.72 -11.73
CA ASN A 199 14.88 7.42 -11.23
C ASN A 199 16.11 7.13 -12.10
N PRO A 200 16.63 8.12 -12.87
CA PRO A 200 17.75 7.88 -13.77
C PRO A 200 19.11 7.77 -13.05
N ASN A 201 19.18 8.12 -11.77
CA ASN A 201 20.42 8.16 -10.99
C ASN A 201 20.69 6.86 -10.25
N ALA A 202 19.75 5.93 -10.26
CA ALA A 202 19.87 4.62 -9.60
C ALA A 202 20.10 3.51 -10.63
N THR A 203 20.89 2.52 -10.25
CA THR A 203 21.03 1.29 -11.04
C THR A 203 19.83 0.37 -10.86
N VAL A 204 19.67 -0.60 -11.75
CA VAL A 204 18.61 -1.62 -11.64
C VAL A 204 18.66 -2.33 -10.29
N GLU A 205 19.85 -2.63 -9.78
CA GLU A 205 20.06 -3.31 -8.49
C GLU A 205 19.62 -2.42 -7.32
N GLU A 206 19.96 -1.15 -7.35
CA GLU A 206 19.52 -0.16 -6.34
C GLU A 206 17.99 0.04 -6.38
N LYS A 207 17.40 0.08 -7.57
CA LYS A 207 15.95 0.14 -7.74
C LYS A 207 15.25 -1.11 -7.21
N THR A 208 15.80 -2.28 -7.52
CA THR A 208 15.25 -3.56 -7.05
C THR A 208 15.24 -3.63 -5.53
N GLU A 209 16.30 -3.20 -4.87
CA GLU A 209 16.35 -3.14 -3.41
C GLU A 209 15.29 -2.20 -2.83
N ALA A 210 15.14 -1.02 -3.40
CA ALA A 210 14.10 -0.07 -3.00
C ALA A 210 12.68 -0.62 -3.22
N ILE A 211 12.43 -1.29 -4.36
CA ILE A 211 11.16 -1.93 -4.67
C ILE A 211 10.86 -3.05 -3.66
N ASN A 212 11.85 -3.83 -3.26
CA ASN A 212 11.69 -4.84 -2.22
C ASN A 212 11.29 -4.21 -0.88
N LYS A 213 11.84 -3.06 -0.54
CA LYS A 213 11.45 -2.28 0.65
C LYS A 213 10.00 -1.78 0.54
N VAL A 214 9.58 -1.30 -0.64
CA VAL A 214 8.19 -0.90 -0.89
C VAL A 214 7.24 -2.08 -0.72
N ASN A 215 7.58 -3.24 -1.26
CA ASN A 215 6.77 -4.45 -1.13
C ASN A 215 6.65 -4.91 0.33
N SER A 216 7.73 -4.83 1.09
CA SER A 216 7.72 -5.14 2.53
C SER A 216 6.87 -4.14 3.33
N ALA A 217 6.99 -2.85 3.04
CA ALA A 217 6.19 -1.81 3.68
C ALA A 217 4.70 -1.95 3.33
N LYS A 218 4.39 -2.28 2.07
CA LYS A 218 3.02 -2.59 1.62
C LYS A 218 2.44 -3.78 2.40
N ALA A 219 3.18 -4.88 2.48
CA ALA A 219 2.74 -6.08 3.20
C ALA A 219 2.48 -5.79 4.69
N GLU A 220 3.34 -5.03 5.33
CA GLU A 220 3.18 -4.64 6.74
C GLU A 220 1.96 -3.70 6.93
N ALA A 221 1.77 -2.74 6.04
CA ALA A 221 0.61 -1.84 6.07
C ALA A 221 -0.70 -2.62 5.90
N ILE A 222 -0.77 -3.54 4.95
CA ILE A 222 -1.95 -4.40 4.71
C ILE A 222 -2.22 -5.28 5.94
N LYS A 223 -1.19 -5.85 6.56
CA LYS A 223 -1.31 -6.62 7.79
C LYS A 223 -1.88 -5.77 8.94
N ASN A 224 -1.38 -4.55 9.11
CA ASN A 224 -1.85 -3.62 10.14
C ASN A 224 -3.31 -3.21 9.91
N ILE A 225 -3.71 -2.98 8.66
CA ILE A 225 -5.10 -2.71 8.27
C ILE A 225 -5.97 -3.93 8.58
N THR A 226 -5.53 -5.12 8.23
CA THR A 226 -6.26 -6.38 8.49
C THR A 226 -6.52 -6.57 9.97
N ASN A 227 -5.54 -6.29 10.82
CA ASN A 227 -5.60 -6.48 12.27
C ASN A 227 -6.28 -5.32 13.01
N ALA A 228 -6.48 -4.18 12.36
CA ALA A 228 -7.14 -3.03 12.96
C ALA A 228 -8.61 -3.34 13.24
N THR A 229 -9.10 -2.95 14.41
CA THR A 229 -10.46 -3.27 14.86
C THR A 229 -11.46 -2.15 14.63
N THR A 230 -11.02 -0.90 14.63
CA THR A 230 -11.89 0.28 14.44
C THR A 230 -11.60 0.98 13.14
N THR A 231 -12.55 1.77 12.66
CA THR A 231 -12.37 2.63 11.48
C THR A 231 -11.19 3.58 11.64
N GLN A 232 -11.03 4.16 12.83
CA GLN A 232 -9.92 5.07 13.12
C GLN A 232 -8.57 4.35 13.05
N LEU A 233 -8.46 3.15 13.63
CA LEU A 233 -7.24 2.36 13.58
C LEU A 233 -6.89 1.91 12.14
N VAL A 234 -7.89 1.64 11.32
CA VAL A 234 -7.68 1.35 9.89
C VAL A 234 -7.11 2.57 9.17
N GLN A 235 -7.67 3.76 9.43
CA GLN A 235 -7.18 5.01 8.84
C GLN A 235 -5.75 5.33 9.30
N ASP A 236 -5.45 5.14 10.58
CA ASP A 236 -4.11 5.34 11.12
C ASP A 236 -3.10 4.39 10.47
N ALA A 237 -3.46 3.11 10.32
CA ALA A 237 -2.61 2.11 9.67
C ALA A 237 -2.38 2.44 8.18
N ARG A 238 -3.41 2.89 7.48
CA ARG A 238 -3.31 3.37 6.10
C ARG A 238 -2.38 4.57 5.99
N ASP A 239 -2.57 5.58 6.81
CA ASP A 239 -1.78 6.81 6.77
C ASP A 239 -0.32 6.56 7.10
N ASN A 240 -0.05 5.74 8.12
CA ASN A 240 1.31 5.33 8.48
C ASN A 240 1.96 4.50 7.35
N GLY A 241 1.21 3.60 6.75
CA GLY A 241 1.68 2.81 5.61
C GLY A 241 2.02 3.67 4.40
N ASN A 242 1.15 4.61 4.05
CA ASN A 242 1.39 5.56 2.96
C ASN A 242 2.63 6.40 3.22
N ASN A 243 2.81 6.92 4.42
CA ASN A 243 3.98 7.71 4.79
C ASN A 243 5.27 6.88 4.67
N THR A 244 5.25 5.66 5.14
CA THR A 244 6.42 4.76 5.02
C THR A 244 6.74 4.46 3.57
N ILE A 245 5.76 4.12 2.75
CA ILE A 245 5.93 3.77 1.34
C ILE A 245 6.46 4.96 0.54
N THR A 246 5.87 6.13 0.71
CA THR A 246 6.22 7.32 -0.10
C THR A 246 7.61 7.88 0.20
N GLN A 247 8.20 7.53 1.33
CA GLN A 247 9.56 7.94 1.71
C GLN A 247 10.64 7.01 1.18
N ILE A 248 10.28 5.85 0.62
CA ILE A 248 11.25 4.89 0.09
C ILE A 248 11.74 5.35 -1.27
N GLU A 249 13.04 5.63 -1.32
CA GLU A 249 13.75 6.01 -2.55
C GLU A 249 14.90 5.02 -2.77
N PRO A 250 15.33 4.80 -4.03
CA PRO A 250 16.52 4.00 -4.27
C PRO A 250 17.75 4.78 -3.84
N GLU A 251 18.75 4.07 -3.39
CA GLU A 251 20.08 4.65 -3.28
C GLU A 251 20.62 4.97 -4.68
N THR A 252 21.46 6.00 -4.74
CA THR A 252 22.11 6.44 -5.97
C THR A 252 23.62 6.44 -5.84
N ALA A 253 24.13 5.67 -4.88
CA ALA A 253 25.54 5.67 -4.50
C ALA A 253 26.44 5.12 -5.60
N VAL A 254 25.99 4.14 -6.38
CA VAL A 254 26.81 3.48 -7.40
C VAL A 254 27.29 4.48 -8.46
N LYS A 255 26.38 5.22 -9.07
CA LYS A 255 26.71 6.24 -10.08
C LYS A 255 27.45 7.43 -9.48
N THR A 256 26.99 7.91 -8.33
CA THR A 256 27.61 9.03 -7.62
C THR A 256 29.05 8.71 -7.25
N ASN A 257 29.31 7.55 -6.68
CA ASN A 257 30.65 7.14 -6.30
C ASN A 257 31.56 6.92 -7.51
N ALA A 258 31.02 6.37 -8.60
CA ALA A 258 31.77 6.20 -9.84
C ALA A 258 32.19 7.55 -10.44
N ILE A 259 31.27 8.50 -10.52
CA ILE A 259 31.55 9.86 -11.02
C ILE A 259 32.58 10.54 -10.14
N GLN A 260 32.48 10.42 -8.82
CA GLN A 260 33.45 10.99 -7.88
C GLN A 260 34.83 10.35 -8.01
N ALA A 261 34.90 9.03 -8.17
CA ALA A 261 36.17 8.32 -8.38
C ALA A 261 36.85 8.74 -9.69
N ILE A 262 36.07 8.90 -10.77
CA ILE A 262 36.56 9.38 -12.06
C ILE A 262 37.05 10.82 -11.93
N ALA A 263 36.32 11.71 -11.27
CA ALA A 263 36.69 13.09 -11.02
C ALA A 263 38.02 13.19 -10.22
N THR A 264 38.15 12.38 -9.18
CA THR A 264 39.37 12.32 -8.38
C THR A 264 40.58 11.86 -9.22
N ALA A 265 40.41 10.80 -10.01
CA ALA A 265 41.43 10.30 -10.91
C ALA A 265 41.84 11.35 -11.94
N ALA A 266 40.89 12.06 -12.52
CA ALA A 266 41.12 13.13 -13.48
C ALA A 266 41.90 14.30 -12.83
N LYS A 267 41.51 14.74 -11.67
CA LYS A 267 42.19 15.79 -10.91
C LYS A 267 43.62 15.40 -10.56
N ASP A 268 43.82 14.18 -10.03
CA ASP A 268 45.14 13.68 -9.69
C ASP A 268 46.04 13.58 -10.94
N LYS A 269 45.47 13.12 -12.05
CA LYS A 269 46.18 13.06 -13.33
C LYS A 269 46.59 14.42 -13.84
N ASN A 270 45.68 15.40 -13.83
CA ASN A 270 45.95 16.77 -14.24
C ASN A 270 47.08 17.37 -13.38
N ASN A 271 47.09 17.11 -12.08
CA ASN A 271 48.20 17.56 -11.20
C ASN A 271 49.54 16.90 -11.58
N LEU A 272 49.54 15.61 -11.93
CA LEU A 272 50.75 14.94 -12.42
C LEU A 272 51.21 15.46 -13.75
N ILE A 273 50.31 15.73 -14.68
CA ILE A 273 50.60 16.33 -16.01
C ILE A 273 51.28 17.68 -15.82
N ASP A 274 50.75 18.55 -14.94
CA ASP A 274 51.30 19.88 -14.66
C ASP A 274 52.69 19.86 -14.05
N GLN A 275 53.16 18.71 -13.56
CA GLN A 275 54.52 18.49 -13.01
C GLN A 275 55.45 17.81 -14.02
N THR A 276 55.04 17.62 -15.27
CA THR A 276 55.85 16.91 -16.27
C THR A 276 57.10 17.70 -16.60
N ALA A 277 58.25 17.10 -16.35
CA ALA A 277 59.55 17.71 -16.66
C ALA A 277 59.71 17.89 -18.20
N ASN A 278 60.32 19.00 -18.59
CA ASN A 278 60.62 19.33 -20.01
C ASN A 278 59.41 19.51 -20.92
N ALA A 279 58.20 19.50 -20.39
CA ALA A 279 56.98 19.81 -21.14
C ALA A 279 56.76 21.33 -21.20
N THR A 280 56.22 21.79 -22.31
CA THR A 280 55.71 23.16 -22.40
C THR A 280 54.30 23.26 -21.84
N ALA A 281 53.84 24.48 -21.53
CA ALA A 281 52.47 24.74 -21.07
C ALA A 281 51.44 24.18 -22.03
N GLU A 282 51.67 24.33 -23.33
CA GLU A 282 50.74 23.86 -24.39
C GLU A 282 50.71 22.34 -24.50
N GLU A 283 51.88 21.68 -24.32
CA GLU A 283 51.94 20.21 -24.27
C GLU A 283 51.19 19.64 -23.05
N MET A 284 51.30 20.29 -21.88
CA MET A 284 50.54 19.95 -20.68
C MET A 284 49.04 20.22 -20.84
N GLU A 285 48.70 21.36 -21.43
CA GLU A 285 47.30 21.71 -21.69
C GLU A 285 46.60 20.70 -22.61
N GLU A 286 47.24 20.28 -23.68
CA GLU A 286 46.75 19.26 -24.61
C GLU A 286 46.44 17.96 -23.87
N ALA A 287 47.35 17.51 -22.99
CA ALA A 287 47.15 16.32 -22.18
C ALA A 287 46.04 16.52 -21.16
N ASN A 288 45.97 17.67 -20.49
CA ASN A 288 44.88 17.99 -19.56
C ASN A 288 43.49 18.00 -20.26
N ASN A 289 43.41 18.60 -21.46
CA ASN A 289 42.22 18.60 -22.26
C ASN A 289 41.75 17.17 -22.61
N LYS A 290 42.71 16.27 -22.88
CA LYS A 290 42.44 14.86 -23.13
C LYS A 290 41.84 14.15 -21.93
N VAL A 291 42.42 14.42 -20.72
CA VAL A 291 41.85 13.93 -19.46
C VAL A 291 40.45 14.43 -19.24
N ASP A 292 40.20 15.73 -19.47
CA ASP A 292 38.88 16.34 -19.28
C ASP A 292 37.85 15.74 -20.23
N ARG A 293 38.20 15.49 -21.50
CA ARG A 293 37.30 14.79 -22.44
C ARG A 293 36.99 13.39 -22.04
N LEU A 294 37.97 12.62 -21.53
CA LEU A 294 37.77 11.27 -21.04
C LEU A 294 36.85 11.24 -19.81
N GLN A 295 36.99 12.22 -18.91
CA GLN A 295 36.12 12.39 -17.76
C GLN A 295 34.69 12.69 -18.18
N GLU A 296 34.49 13.68 -19.05
CA GLU A 296 33.14 14.06 -19.54
C GLU A 296 32.43 12.89 -20.22
N GLU A 297 33.15 12.16 -21.07
CA GLU A 297 32.62 10.97 -21.75
C GLU A 297 32.23 9.88 -20.77
N ALA A 298 33.09 9.62 -19.79
CA ALA A 298 32.84 8.61 -18.76
C ALA A 298 31.65 9.00 -17.88
N ASP A 299 31.54 10.26 -17.48
CA ASP A 299 30.42 10.76 -16.66
C ASP A 299 29.10 10.63 -17.43
N ALA A 300 29.11 10.97 -18.72
CA ALA A 300 27.93 10.79 -19.57
C ALA A 300 27.51 9.32 -19.69
N ASN A 301 28.49 8.43 -19.86
CA ASN A 301 28.24 6.99 -19.97
C ASN A 301 27.72 6.40 -18.64
N VAL A 302 28.28 6.81 -17.50
CA VAL A 302 27.80 6.42 -16.17
C VAL A 302 26.35 6.86 -15.98
N THR A 303 26.04 8.10 -16.33
CA THR A 303 24.67 8.64 -16.21
C THR A 303 23.66 7.82 -17.02
N LYS A 304 24.04 7.34 -18.19
CA LYS A 304 23.18 6.52 -19.09
C LYS A 304 23.15 5.04 -18.74
N ALA A 305 24.09 4.54 -17.95
CA ALA A 305 24.20 3.12 -17.60
C ALA A 305 22.98 2.67 -16.79
N ASN A 306 22.59 1.42 -16.96
CA ASN A 306 21.42 0.83 -16.30
C ASN A 306 21.80 -0.04 -15.11
N THR A 307 22.85 -0.83 -15.22
CA THR A 307 23.23 -1.80 -14.18
C THR A 307 24.48 -1.36 -13.40
N THR A 308 24.63 -1.90 -12.20
CA THR A 308 25.82 -1.70 -11.38
C THR A 308 27.08 -2.19 -12.09
N ASP A 309 27.02 -3.33 -12.77
CA ASP A 309 28.14 -3.88 -13.53
C ASP A 309 28.55 -2.96 -14.69
N GLU A 310 27.57 -2.41 -15.43
CA GLU A 310 27.86 -1.42 -16.48
C GLU A 310 28.58 -0.19 -15.92
N VAL A 311 28.12 0.34 -14.80
CA VAL A 311 28.76 1.49 -14.13
C VAL A 311 30.19 1.14 -13.70
N ASN A 312 30.40 0.00 -13.09
CA ASN A 312 31.71 -0.45 -12.64
C ASN A 312 32.69 -0.66 -13.81
N ASN A 313 32.20 -1.21 -14.92
CA ASN A 313 33.01 -1.39 -16.13
C ASN A 313 33.42 -0.04 -16.76
N ILE A 314 32.47 0.89 -16.84
CA ILE A 314 32.74 2.25 -17.33
C ILE A 314 33.75 2.96 -16.44
N LYS A 315 33.60 2.88 -15.13
CA LYS A 315 34.54 3.44 -14.15
C LYS A 315 35.95 2.84 -14.34
N ALA A 316 36.05 1.52 -14.38
CA ALA A 316 37.33 0.83 -14.53
C ALA A 316 38.02 1.24 -15.82
N GLN A 317 37.32 1.29 -16.94
CA GLN A 317 37.85 1.69 -18.23
C GLN A 317 38.28 3.16 -18.22
N ALA A 318 37.47 4.03 -17.61
CA ALA A 318 37.78 5.45 -17.50
C ALA A 318 39.06 5.70 -16.66
N LEU A 319 39.17 5.01 -15.51
CA LEU A 319 40.38 5.08 -14.66
C LEU A 319 41.63 4.64 -15.43
N GLN A 320 41.51 3.56 -16.18
CA GLN A 320 42.62 3.06 -17.01
C GLN A 320 42.97 4.06 -18.12
N ASN A 321 42.03 4.59 -18.84
CA ASN A 321 42.24 5.54 -19.92
C ASN A 321 42.82 6.86 -19.43
N ILE A 322 42.29 7.40 -18.31
CA ILE A 322 42.83 8.61 -17.68
C ILE A 322 44.26 8.39 -17.18
N ASN A 323 44.53 7.26 -16.54
CA ASN A 323 45.86 6.95 -16.04
C ASN A 323 46.88 6.81 -17.17
N ALA A 324 46.49 6.40 -18.35
CA ALA A 324 47.36 6.24 -19.50
C ALA A 324 47.70 7.57 -20.23
N VAL A 325 47.00 8.66 -19.93
CA VAL A 325 47.27 9.94 -20.55
C VAL A 325 48.62 10.49 -20.11
N GLN A 326 49.44 10.87 -21.07
CA GLN A 326 50.74 11.54 -20.83
C GLN A 326 50.91 12.69 -21.84
N PRO A 327 51.56 13.81 -21.49
CA PRO A 327 51.91 14.84 -22.43
C PRO A 327 52.87 14.29 -23.49
N GLU A 328 52.73 14.75 -24.71
CA GLU A 328 53.70 14.53 -25.76
C GLU A 328 54.79 15.57 -25.63
N VAL A 329 55.92 15.19 -25.01
CA VAL A 329 57.03 16.08 -24.66
C VAL A 329 58.06 16.04 -25.78
N VAL A 330 57.87 16.86 -26.84
CA VAL A 330 58.73 16.86 -28.03
C VAL A 330 59.26 18.25 -28.40
N LYS A 331 58.56 19.33 -28.00
CA LYS A 331 58.85 20.69 -28.45
C LYS A 331 60.28 21.14 -28.19
N LYS A 332 60.73 21.00 -26.92
CA LYS A 332 62.09 21.40 -26.52
C LYS A 332 63.15 20.50 -27.14
N GLN A 333 62.89 19.21 -27.24
CA GLN A 333 63.85 18.30 -27.87
C GLN A 333 64.01 18.56 -29.37
N ASN A 334 62.89 18.79 -30.07
CA ASN A 334 62.94 19.17 -31.48
C ASN A 334 63.71 20.46 -31.71
N ALA A 335 63.49 21.45 -30.85
CA ALA A 335 64.24 22.71 -30.91
C ALA A 335 65.75 22.51 -30.64
N LYS A 336 66.14 21.67 -29.71
CA LYS A 336 67.54 21.33 -29.44
C LYS A 336 68.17 20.59 -30.62
N ASN A 337 67.42 19.71 -31.27
CA ASN A 337 67.89 19.02 -32.47
C ASN A 337 68.14 20.01 -33.63
N GLU A 338 67.26 20.95 -33.82
CA GLU A 338 67.39 22.00 -34.82
C GLU A 338 68.59 22.93 -34.49
N LEU A 339 68.71 23.30 -33.23
CA LEU A 339 69.88 24.04 -32.75
C LEU A 339 71.20 23.32 -33.08
N ASN A 340 71.27 22.02 -32.83
CA ASN A 340 72.44 21.20 -33.13
C ASN A 340 72.76 21.22 -34.66
N GLN A 341 71.73 21.22 -35.49
CA GLN A 341 71.93 21.34 -36.93
C GLN A 341 72.55 22.68 -37.32
N TYR A 342 72.11 23.76 -36.67
CA TYR A 342 72.76 25.08 -36.89
C TYR A 342 74.18 25.09 -36.42
N VAL A 343 74.46 24.52 -35.26
CA VAL A 343 75.79 24.43 -34.69
C VAL A 343 76.75 23.61 -35.56
N GLU A 344 76.32 22.43 -36.01
CA GLU A 344 77.15 21.57 -36.87
C GLU A 344 77.45 22.20 -38.22
N LYS A 345 76.44 22.85 -38.83
CA LYS A 345 76.63 23.61 -40.08
C LYS A 345 77.66 24.72 -39.90
N GLN A 346 77.56 25.42 -38.77
CA GLN A 346 78.47 26.56 -38.53
C GLN A 346 79.89 26.07 -38.17
N LYS A 347 80.01 24.93 -37.49
CA LYS A 347 81.31 24.30 -37.30
C LYS A 347 82.03 24.00 -38.61
N GLN A 348 81.30 23.51 -39.60
CA GLN A 348 81.83 23.26 -40.95
C GLN A 348 82.30 24.60 -41.66
N VAL A 349 81.52 25.67 -41.50
CA VAL A 349 81.88 26.98 -42.01
C VAL A 349 83.16 27.46 -41.35
N ILE A 350 83.33 27.31 -40.02
CA ILE A 350 84.51 27.71 -39.29
C ILE A 350 85.70 26.89 -39.75
N GLU A 351 85.62 25.57 -39.85
CA GLU A 351 86.66 24.67 -40.27
C GLU A 351 87.13 24.99 -41.72
N SER A 352 86.18 25.30 -42.59
CA SER A 352 86.52 25.62 -44.02
C SER A 352 86.86 27.08 -44.32
N THR A 353 87.00 27.90 -43.25
CA THR A 353 87.36 29.30 -43.41
C THR A 353 88.84 29.41 -43.90
N PRO A 354 89.06 29.93 -45.10
CA PRO A 354 90.40 30.05 -45.61
C PRO A 354 91.28 31.08 -44.77
N GLU A 355 92.56 30.87 -44.73
CA GLU A 355 93.47 31.73 -44.04
C GLU A 355 93.35 31.90 -42.53
N ALA A 356 92.38 31.26 -41.90
CA ALA A 356 92.19 31.19 -40.45
C ALA A 356 93.21 30.23 -39.79
N THR A 357 93.84 30.65 -38.73
CA THR A 357 94.71 29.79 -37.94
C THR A 357 93.90 28.83 -37.10
N LYS A 358 94.51 27.78 -36.60
CA LYS A 358 93.89 26.82 -35.69
C LYS A 358 93.31 27.54 -34.47
N GLU A 359 94.12 28.43 -33.87
CA GLU A 359 93.74 29.17 -32.63
C GLU A 359 92.51 30.08 -32.90
N GLU A 360 92.47 30.73 -34.08
CA GLU A 360 91.37 31.60 -34.51
C GLU A 360 90.05 30.73 -34.74
N LYS A 361 90.20 29.54 -35.33
CA LYS A 361 89.12 28.60 -35.47
C LYS A 361 88.63 28.04 -34.06
N ASP A 362 89.59 27.72 -33.19
CA ASP A 362 89.25 27.23 -31.83
C ASP A 362 88.57 28.33 -31.01
N GLU A 363 88.91 29.58 -31.15
CA GLU A 363 88.22 30.72 -30.54
C GLU A 363 86.82 30.86 -31.06
N ALA A 364 86.63 30.75 -32.36
CA ALA A 364 85.29 30.77 -32.95
C ALA A 364 84.41 29.61 -32.50
N LYS A 365 84.94 28.40 -32.43
CA LYS A 365 84.23 27.24 -31.91
C LYS A 365 83.84 27.40 -30.43
N LYS A 366 84.71 28.03 -29.65
CA LYS A 366 84.37 28.35 -28.26
C LYS A 366 83.23 29.32 -28.12
N LEU A 367 83.17 30.38 -28.94
CA LEU A 367 82.02 31.28 -29.00
C LEU A 367 80.79 30.59 -29.44
N LEU A 368 80.90 29.71 -30.47
CA LEU A 368 79.79 28.90 -30.93
C LEU A 368 79.20 28.01 -29.86
N ASN A 369 80.08 27.32 -29.10
CA ASN A 369 79.66 26.46 -27.97
C ASN A 369 79.00 27.28 -26.87
N ASN A 370 79.46 28.51 -26.58
CA ASN A 370 78.84 29.38 -25.59
C ASN A 370 77.44 29.83 -26.03
N GLU A 371 77.26 30.23 -27.26
CA GLU A 371 75.92 30.60 -27.79
C GLU A 371 74.97 29.39 -27.82
N SER A 372 75.50 28.24 -28.23
CA SER A 372 74.71 26.98 -28.17
C SER A 372 74.30 26.61 -26.74
N ALA A 373 75.20 26.71 -25.77
CA ALA A 373 74.87 26.45 -24.37
C ALA A 373 73.83 27.42 -23.80
N SER A 374 73.97 28.73 -24.15
CA SER A 374 73.02 29.76 -23.75
C SER A 374 71.64 29.51 -24.34
N ALA A 375 71.55 29.18 -25.63
CA ALA A 375 70.29 28.85 -26.29
C ALA A 375 69.67 27.56 -25.72
N THR A 376 70.48 26.52 -25.44
CA THR A 376 70.02 25.29 -24.79
C THR A 376 69.42 25.57 -23.41
N GLY A 377 70.04 26.45 -22.64
CA GLY A 377 69.51 26.89 -21.34
C GLY A 377 68.17 27.60 -21.47
N ALA A 378 68.08 28.52 -22.44
CA ALA A 378 66.83 29.25 -22.73
C ALA A 378 65.69 28.29 -23.15
N ILE A 379 65.97 27.32 -24.03
CA ILE A 379 65.03 26.27 -24.42
C ILE A 379 64.59 25.45 -23.22
N ASN A 380 65.51 24.99 -22.42
CA ASN A 380 65.22 24.18 -21.24
C ASN A 380 64.37 24.92 -20.20
N ASN A 381 64.55 26.22 -20.04
CA ASN A 381 63.84 27.07 -19.10
C ASN A 381 62.52 27.64 -19.66
N ALA A 382 62.28 27.45 -20.93
CA ALA A 382 61.02 27.94 -21.54
C ALA A 382 59.81 27.28 -20.94
N TYR A 383 58.75 28.04 -20.70
CA TYR A 383 57.44 27.57 -20.23
C TYR A 383 56.47 27.40 -21.38
N HIS A 384 56.45 28.35 -22.32
CA HIS A 384 55.56 28.31 -23.49
C HIS A 384 56.28 27.90 -24.78
N ASN A 385 55.54 27.32 -25.71
CA ASN A 385 56.06 27.02 -27.07
C ASN A 385 56.67 28.25 -27.74
N SER A 386 56.06 29.42 -27.56
CA SER A 386 56.54 30.68 -28.12
C SER A 386 57.94 31.06 -27.59
N GLU A 387 58.21 30.76 -26.31
CA GLU A 387 59.53 31.03 -25.72
C GLU A 387 60.57 30.07 -26.28
N VAL A 388 60.22 28.82 -26.55
CA VAL A 388 61.10 27.85 -27.22
C VAL A 388 61.45 28.32 -28.64
N GLU A 389 60.44 28.76 -29.37
CA GLU A 389 60.61 29.28 -30.73
C GLU A 389 61.43 30.54 -30.75
N THR A 390 61.19 31.46 -29.83
CA THR A 390 61.98 32.68 -29.69
C THR A 390 63.45 32.40 -29.42
N ALA A 391 63.73 31.47 -28.50
CA ALA A 391 65.10 31.07 -28.15
C ALA A 391 65.87 30.51 -29.38
N LEU A 392 65.19 29.69 -30.18
CA LEU A 392 65.74 29.09 -31.39
C LEU A 392 65.91 30.15 -32.50
N ASN A 393 64.90 30.99 -32.71
CA ASN A 393 64.95 32.04 -33.75
C ASN A 393 66.00 33.14 -33.45
N ASP A 394 66.15 33.48 -32.15
CA ASP A 394 67.10 34.52 -31.76
C ASP A 394 68.56 34.04 -31.85
N VAL A 395 68.84 32.76 -31.60
CA VAL A 395 70.22 32.23 -31.63
C VAL A 395 70.69 31.94 -33.04
N LYS A 396 69.81 31.64 -33.99
CA LYS A 396 70.18 31.31 -35.38
C LYS A 396 71.06 32.36 -36.03
N PRO A 397 70.65 33.63 -36.07
CA PRO A 397 71.51 34.66 -36.65
C PRO A 397 72.80 34.88 -35.88
N LYS A 398 72.77 34.69 -34.55
CA LYS A 398 73.99 34.79 -33.72
C LYS A 398 75.00 33.71 -34.07
N ILE A 399 74.54 32.50 -34.29
CA ILE A 399 75.35 31.34 -34.69
C ILE A 399 75.94 31.58 -36.08
N GLU A 400 75.07 31.99 -37.01
CA GLU A 400 75.48 32.24 -38.38
C GLU A 400 76.52 33.38 -38.53
N ALA A 401 76.56 34.32 -37.56
CA ALA A 401 77.50 35.37 -37.47
C ALA A 401 78.88 35.01 -36.93
N ILE A 402 79.01 33.80 -36.30
CA ILE A 402 80.26 33.34 -35.71
C ILE A 402 81.15 32.75 -36.79
N VAL A 403 82.22 33.49 -37.11
CA VAL A 403 83.26 33.08 -38.03
C VAL A 403 84.61 33.39 -37.42
N PRO A 404 85.72 32.71 -37.79
CA PRO A 404 87.02 33.00 -37.28
C PRO A 404 87.46 34.42 -37.67
N LYS A 405 88.07 35.11 -36.71
CA LYS A 405 88.68 36.45 -37.01
C LYS A 405 90.10 36.25 -37.62
N VAL A 406 90.11 36.35 -38.93
CA VAL A 406 91.38 36.12 -39.70
C VAL A 406 92.25 37.38 -39.63
N ARG A 407 93.04 37.44 -38.57
CA ARG A 407 93.91 38.60 -38.32
C ARG A 407 95.44 38.29 -38.45
N LYS A 408 95.86 37.17 -37.99
CA LYS A 408 97.24 36.80 -37.88
C LYS A 408 97.90 36.56 -39.25
N LYS A 409 97.27 35.85 -40.15
CA LYS A 409 97.73 35.62 -41.49
C LYS A 409 97.72 36.88 -42.37
N ARG A 410 96.68 37.73 -42.17
CA ARG A 410 96.61 38.99 -42.89
C ARG A 410 97.74 39.96 -42.46
N SER A 411 97.95 40.13 -41.17
CA SER A 411 99.04 40.98 -40.68
C SER A 411 100.41 40.52 -41.19
N ALA A 412 100.64 39.19 -41.25
CA ALA A 412 101.89 38.66 -41.78
C ALA A 412 102.06 38.91 -43.33
N LEU A 413 100.95 38.91 -44.03
CA LEU A 413 100.98 39.22 -45.49
C LEU A 413 101.13 40.74 -45.80
N ASP A 414 100.61 41.62 -44.94
CA ASP A 414 100.77 43.08 -45.05
C ASP A 414 102.20 43.57 -44.66
N GLU A 415 102.95 42.74 -43.91
CA GLU A 415 104.37 43.01 -43.54
C GLU A 415 105.36 42.45 -44.55
N LEU A 416 104.95 41.71 -45.56
CA LEU A 416 105.79 41.25 -46.70
C LEU A 416 105.71 42.20 -47.89
#